data_2c11ddf496e2d8c4641860fc56911e2f
#
_entry.id   2c11ddf496e2d8c4641860fc56911e2f
#
_cell.length_a   1.000
_cell.length_b   1.000
_cell.length_c   1.000
_cell.angle_alpha   90.00
_cell.angle_beta   90.00
_cell.angle_gamma   90.00
#
_symmetry.space_group_name_H-M   'P 1'
#
loop_
_entity.id
_entity.type
_entity.pdbx_description
1 polymer ?
#
loop_
_entity_poly.entity_id
_entity_poly.type
_entity_poly.pdbx_seq_one_letter_code
_entity_poly.pdbx_strand_id
1 'polypeptide(L)'
;MQLVLVRHALPQRIHPADAPAADRPGGPADPPLTPRGEEQAQRLVGALAAEPVAGLYTSPLTRARATAAPLAAALGLEPIVVDDLREYDADAAHYVPVHEMPRLDPAAWERMRAGLLPESVDVGAFTRRVAAAFEGIIAAHPGRETAVVVAHAGVVNTWLAQLLGLDRPLVFPLDYTGITRVLAGRDGRRVVRTVNEIAHVADLLTPPAPTPAPPRGDAARCSP
;
A
#
# COMPACT_ATOMS: atom_id res chain seq x y z
N MET A 1 16.93 8.46 12.46
CA MET A 1 15.47 8.48 12.67
C MET A 1 14.83 7.13 12.36
N GLN A 2 13.57 6.91 12.72
CA GLN A 2 12.77 5.77 12.27
C GLN A 2 11.66 6.24 11.34
N LEU A 3 11.50 5.55 10.21
CA LEU A 3 10.32 5.66 9.35
C LEU A 3 9.39 4.48 9.64
N VAL A 4 8.12 4.79 9.85
CA VAL A 4 7.02 3.82 9.98
C VAL A 4 6.13 3.99 8.76
N LEU A 5 6.23 3.06 7.82
CA LEU A 5 5.50 3.08 6.56
C LEU A 5 4.22 2.27 6.72
N VAL A 6 3.10 2.84 6.37
CA VAL A 6 1.78 2.20 6.50
C VAL A 6 1.12 2.18 5.12
N ARG A 7 0.72 1.00 4.64
CA ARG A 7 -0.18 0.93 3.50
C ARG A 7 -1.57 1.43 3.92
N HIS A 8 -2.24 2.21 3.08
CA HIS A 8 -3.62 2.64 3.33
C HIS A 8 -4.55 1.45 3.65
N ALA A 9 -5.64 1.70 4.36
CA ALA A 9 -6.69 0.74 4.70
C ALA A 9 -7.53 0.35 3.46
N LEU A 10 -8.39 -0.66 3.60
CA LEU A 10 -9.19 -1.22 2.51
C LEU A 10 -10.15 -0.17 1.90
N PRO A 11 -9.96 0.24 0.65
CA PRO A 11 -10.84 1.18 -0.02
C PRO A 11 -11.97 0.46 -0.76
N GLN A 12 -12.98 1.23 -1.15
CA GLN A 12 -14.03 0.77 -2.03
C GLN A 12 -13.48 0.46 -3.42
N ARG A 13 -14.19 -0.39 -4.17
CA ARG A 13 -13.91 -0.62 -5.57
C ARG A 13 -14.59 0.45 -6.42
N ILE A 14 -13.89 0.92 -7.46
CA ILE A 14 -14.46 1.69 -8.56
C ILE A 14 -14.13 0.93 -9.84
N HIS A 15 -15.12 0.25 -10.41
CA HIS A 15 -14.92 -0.56 -11.61
C HIS A 15 -16.02 -0.30 -12.65
N PRO A 16 -15.70 -0.29 -13.95
CA PRO A 16 -16.68 -0.03 -15.01
C PRO A 16 -17.91 -0.95 -14.98
N ALA A 17 -17.79 -2.16 -14.45
CA ALA A 17 -18.90 -3.08 -14.30
C ALA A 17 -19.90 -2.72 -13.19
N ASP A 18 -19.54 -1.79 -12.29
CA ASP A 18 -20.36 -1.45 -11.12
C ASP A 18 -21.38 -0.35 -11.41
N ALA A 19 -21.19 0.43 -12.49
CA ALA A 19 -22.10 1.51 -12.87
C ALA A 19 -22.23 1.62 -14.39
N PRO A 20 -23.42 2.01 -14.91
CA PRO A 20 -23.62 2.38 -16.31
C PRO A 20 -22.64 3.47 -16.76
N ALA A 21 -22.28 3.50 -18.03
CA ALA A 21 -21.32 4.46 -18.56
C ALA A 21 -21.71 5.94 -18.31
N ALA A 22 -23.02 6.23 -18.28
CA ALA A 22 -23.56 7.56 -18.02
C ALA A 22 -23.37 8.03 -16.57
N ASP A 23 -23.21 7.10 -15.61
CA ASP A 23 -23.13 7.39 -14.20
C ASP A 23 -21.68 7.30 -13.64
N ARG A 24 -20.70 7.09 -14.53
CA ARG A 24 -19.29 7.00 -14.12
C ARG A 24 -18.73 8.38 -13.84
N PRO A 25 -18.10 8.59 -12.66
CA PRO A 25 -17.38 9.82 -12.41
C PRO A 25 -16.33 10.05 -13.49
N GLY A 26 -16.27 11.23 -14.05
CA GLY A 26 -15.17 11.63 -14.92
C GLY A 26 -13.90 11.84 -14.09
N GLY A 27 -12.76 11.39 -14.60
CA GLY A 27 -11.46 11.60 -13.95
C GLY A 27 -10.88 10.37 -13.25
N PRO A 28 -9.76 10.54 -12.53
CA PRO A 28 -9.09 9.48 -11.79
C PRO A 28 -9.94 8.88 -10.68
N ALA A 29 -9.83 7.55 -10.49
CA ALA A 29 -10.50 6.84 -9.40
C ALA A 29 -9.78 7.08 -8.07
N ASP A 30 -10.45 7.76 -7.15
CA ASP A 30 -9.94 7.99 -5.80
C ASP A 30 -10.98 7.55 -4.74
N PRO A 31 -11.14 6.23 -4.52
CA PRO A 31 -12.18 5.69 -3.65
C PRO A 31 -11.97 6.03 -2.18
N PRO A 32 -13.08 6.27 -1.43
CA PRO A 32 -13.05 6.31 0.02
C PRO A 32 -12.81 4.91 0.60
N LEU A 33 -12.63 4.83 1.92
CA LEU A 33 -12.52 3.56 2.63
C LEU A 33 -13.87 2.83 2.67
N THR A 34 -13.81 1.52 2.79
CA THR A 34 -14.96 0.69 3.20
C THR A 34 -15.15 0.80 4.72
N PRO A 35 -16.32 0.40 5.29
CA PRO A 35 -16.49 0.33 6.75
C PRO A 35 -15.42 -0.51 7.45
N ARG A 36 -14.99 -1.62 6.82
CA ARG A 36 -13.86 -2.44 7.30
C ARG A 36 -12.53 -1.68 7.23
N GLY A 37 -12.33 -0.90 6.17
CA GLY A 37 -11.15 -0.04 6.04
C GLY A 37 -11.11 1.06 7.10
N GLU A 38 -12.24 1.63 7.46
CA GLU A 38 -12.33 2.61 8.55
C GLU A 38 -11.95 1.96 9.89
N GLU A 39 -12.42 0.72 10.16
CA GLU A 39 -12.01 -0.02 11.34
C GLU A 39 -10.51 -0.36 11.33
N GLN A 40 -9.95 -0.77 10.19
CA GLN A 40 -8.51 -0.97 10.04
C GLN A 40 -7.71 0.30 10.36
N ALA A 41 -8.18 1.46 9.90
CA ALA A 41 -7.54 2.75 10.19
C ALA A 41 -7.59 3.09 11.69
N GLN A 42 -8.70 2.79 12.38
CA GLN A 42 -8.81 2.96 13.83
C GLN A 42 -7.83 2.08 14.60
N ARG A 43 -7.56 0.85 14.14
CA ARG A 43 -6.59 -0.06 14.80
C ARG A 43 -5.16 0.47 14.79
N LEU A 44 -4.79 1.36 13.84
CA LEU A 44 -3.49 2.02 13.84
C LEU A 44 -3.25 2.88 15.08
N VAL A 45 -4.30 3.45 15.68
CA VAL A 45 -4.18 4.22 16.92
C VAL A 45 -3.61 3.36 18.04
N GLY A 46 -4.18 2.17 18.25
CA GLY A 46 -3.66 1.23 19.25
C GLY A 46 -2.24 0.74 18.97
N ALA A 47 -1.86 0.67 17.70
CA ALA A 47 -0.53 0.20 17.30
C ALA A 47 0.56 1.27 17.40
N LEU A 48 0.24 2.55 17.18
CA LEU A 48 1.24 3.60 16.96
C LEU A 48 1.14 4.81 17.91
N ALA A 49 -0.02 5.07 18.55
CA ALA A 49 -0.18 6.28 19.36
C ALA A 49 0.73 6.37 20.60
N ALA A 50 1.24 5.25 21.06
CA ALA A 50 2.22 5.21 22.17
C ALA A 50 3.67 5.50 21.73
N GLU A 51 3.94 5.55 20.42
CA GLU A 51 5.29 5.87 19.91
C GLU A 51 5.52 7.39 19.88
N PRO A 52 6.78 7.84 20.05
CA PRO A 52 7.12 9.26 20.00
C PRO A 52 7.15 9.77 18.56
N VAL A 53 5.98 9.85 17.93
CA VAL A 53 5.81 10.30 16.53
C VAL A 53 5.98 11.83 16.47
N ALA A 54 6.97 12.29 15.71
CA ALA A 54 7.26 13.71 15.52
C ALA A 54 6.67 14.26 14.22
N GLY A 55 6.28 13.39 13.27
CA GLY A 55 5.68 13.81 12.00
C GLY A 55 4.80 12.72 11.42
N LEU A 56 3.68 13.14 10.83
CA LEU A 56 2.74 12.27 10.12
C LEU A 56 2.60 12.77 8.69
N TYR A 57 2.93 11.91 7.73
CA TYR A 57 2.90 12.20 6.31
C TYR A 57 1.88 11.31 5.60
N THR A 58 1.27 11.83 4.55
CA THR A 58 0.28 11.05 3.78
C THR A 58 0.36 11.36 2.29
N SER A 59 0.05 10.37 1.47
CA SER A 59 -0.30 10.56 0.06
C SER A 59 -1.53 11.48 -0.05
N PRO A 60 -1.68 12.28 -1.14
CA PRO A 60 -2.86 13.11 -1.36
C PRO A 60 -4.15 12.31 -1.58
N LEU A 61 -4.05 11.01 -1.94
CA LEU A 61 -5.21 10.19 -2.28
C LEU A 61 -6.13 9.96 -1.07
N THR A 62 -7.44 10.04 -1.30
CA THR A 62 -8.50 9.98 -0.28
C THR A 62 -8.33 8.79 0.67
N ARG A 63 -8.05 7.60 0.14
CA ARG A 63 -7.85 6.38 0.94
C ARG A 63 -6.67 6.49 1.92
N ALA A 64 -5.58 7.15 1.54
CA ALA A 64 -4.41 7.34 2.41
C ALA A 64 -4.69 8.39 3.49
N ARG A 65 -5.29 9.51 3.12
CA ARG A 65 -5.68 10.59 4.05
C ARG A 65 -6.69 10.09 5.08
N ALA A 66 -7.73 9.35 4.65
CA ALA A 66 -8.73 8.76 5.55
C ALA A 66 -8.10 7.73 6.51
N THR A 67 -7.08 6.98 6.05
CA THR A 67 -6.33 6.05 6.92
C THR A 67 -5.49 6.79 7.97
N ALA A 68 -4.90 7.92 7.63
CA ALA A 68 -4.08 8.71 8.54
C ALA A 68 -4.91 9.45 9.60
N ALA A 69 -6.15 9.82 9.29
CA ALA A 69 -6.96 10.72 10.10
C ALA A 69 -7.18 10.29 11.56
N PRO A 70 -7.53 9.02 11.89
CA PRO A 70 -7.69 8.60 13.27
C PRO A 70 -6.40 8.72 14.09
N LEU A 71 -5.26 8.34 13.49
CA LEU A 71 -3.95 8.43 14.14
C LEU A 71 -3.54 9.90 14.33
N ALA A 72 -3.79 10.76 13.35
CA ALA A 72 -3.56 12.19 13.42
C ALA A 72 -4.29 12.81 14.61
N ALA A 73 -5.58 12.51 14.75
CA ALA A 73 -6.40 12.98 15.87
C ALA A 73 -5.86 12.50 17.22
N ALA A 74 -5.47 11.22 17.32
CA ALA A 74 -4.94 10.65 18.56
C ALA A 74 -3.58 11.24 18.97
N LEU A 75 -2.75 11.61 17.98
CA LEU A 75 -1.42 12.22 18.21
C LEU A 75 -1.47 13.75 18.36
N GLY A 76 -2.60 14.39 18.01
CA GLY A 76 -2.68 15.85 17.93
C GLY A 76 -1.79 16.44 16.82
N LEU A 77 -1.55 15.70 15.74
CA LEU A 77 -0.72 16.12 14.62
C LEU A 77 -1.57 16.44 13.39
N GLU A 78 -1.15 17.45 12.62
CA GLU A 78 -1.71 17.70 11.29
C GLU A 78 -0.92 16.91 10.25
N PRO A 79 -1.58 16.05 9.44
CA PRO A 79 -0.88 15.26 8.42
C PRO A 79 -0.32 16.15 7.31
N ILE A 80 0.96 15.99 7.01
CA ILE A 80 1.64 16.65 5.91
C ILE A 80 1.38 15.85 4.63
N VAL A 81 0.71 16.47 3.66
CA VAL A 81 0.43 15.85 2.36
C VAL A 81 1.66 15.96 1.47
N VAL A 82 2.11 14.83 0.92
CA VAL A 82 3.26 14.74 -0.01
C VAL A 82 2.78 14.16 -1.32
N ASP A 83 2.72 14.96 -2.37
CA ASP A 83 2.21 14.56 -3.69
C ASP A 83 3.01 13.41 -4.31
N ASP A 84 4.29 13.38 -4.08
CA ASP A 84 5.19 12.34 -4.58
C ASP A 84 4.96 10.95 -3.94
N LEU A 85 4.11 10.85 -2.92
CA LEU A 85 3.64 9.57 -2.35
C LEU A 85 2.42 8.99 -3.08
N ARG A 86 1.95 9.55 -4.19
CA ARG A 86 0.85 9.00 -5.00
C ARG A 86 1.22 7.63 -5.56
N GLU A 87 0.22 6.73 -5.63
CA GLU A 87 0.41 5.41 -6.22
C GLU A 87 0.64 5.50 -7.74
N TYR A 88 1.17 4.45 -8.33
CA TYR A 88 1.42 4.37 -9.78
C TYR A 88 0.12 4.43 -10.61
N ASP A 89 -1.01 4.03 -10.02
CA ASP A 89 -2.34 4.01 -10.64
C ASP A 89 -3.20 5.24 -10.32
N ALA A 90 -2.61 6.27 -9.73
CA ALA A 90 -3.35 7.45 -9.24
C ALA A 90 -4.16 8.20 -10.32
N ASP A 91 -3.78 8.05 -11.58
CA ASP A 91 -4.47 8.67 -12.73
C ASP A 91 -5.39 7.68 -13.46
N ALA A 92 -5.53 6.43 -12.99
CA ALA A 92 -6.42 5.44 -13.58
C ALA A 92 -7.90 5.78 -13.31
N ALA A 93 -8.76 5.53 -14.30
CA ALA A 93 -10.20 5.78 -14.18
C ALA A 93 -10.96 4.70 -13.36
N HIS A 94 -10.26 3.67 -12.88
CA HIS A 94 -10.82 2.59 -12.08
C HIS A 94 -9.84 2.18 -10.99
N TYR A 95 -10.37 1.57 -9.93
CA TYR A 95 -9.61 1.00 -8.84
C TYR A 95 -10.18 -0.36 -8.44
N VAL A 96 -9.34 -1.38 -8.45
CA VAL A 96 -9.69 -2.75 -8.05
C VAL A 96 -8.86 -3.13 -6.83
N PRO A 97 -9.49 -3.43 -5.67
CA PRO A 97 -8.78 -3.96 -4.53
C PRO A 97 -8.01 -5.24 -4.88
N VAL A 98 -6.78 -5.38 -4.34
CA VAL A 98 -5.85 -6.45 -4.74
C VAL A 98 -6.44 -7.86 -4.62
N HIS A 99 -7.29 -8.11 -3.63
CA HIS A 99 -7.94 -9.42 -3.43
C HIS A 99 -9.02 -9.76 -4.48
N GLU A 100 -9.49 -8.76 -5.23
CA GLU A 100 -10.44 -8.95 -6.32
C GLU A 100 -9.77 -9.06 -7.70
N MET A 101 -8.49 -8.65 -7.81
CA MET A 101 -7.75 -8.67 -9.08
C MET A 101 -7.70 -10.04 -9.76
N PRO A 102 -7.54 -11.18 -9.05
CA PRO A 102 -7.54 -12.50 -9.71
C PRO A 102 -8.78 -12.74 -10.56
N ARG A 103 -9.91 -12.15 -10.19
CA ARG A 103 -11.21 -12.32 -10.87
C ARG A 103 -11.47 -11.20 -11.88
N LEU A 104 -11.14 -9.96 -11.57
CA LEU A 104 -11.52 -8.78 -12.36
C LEU A 104 -10.47 -8.36 -13.38
N ASP A 105 -9.19 -8.59 -13.06
CA ASP A 105 -8.06 -8.30 -13.93
C ASP A 105 -6.95 -9.36 -13.76
N PRO A 106 -7.16 -10.58 -14.30
CA PRO A 106 -6.20 -11.68 -14.18
C PRO A 106 -4.82 -11.34 -14.77
N ALA A 107 -4.76 -10.54 -15.83
CA ALA A 107 -3.49 -10.19 -16.47
C ALA A 107 -2.66 -9.26 -15.59
N ALA A 108 -3.26 -8.22 -15.02
CA ALA A 108 -2.58 -7.36 -14.05
C ALA A 108 -2.20 -8.13 -12.79
N TRP A 109 -3.03 -9.07 -12.33
CA TRP A 109 -2.72 -9.94 -11.21
C TRP A 109 -1.47 -10.80 -11.44
N GLU A 110 -1.37 -11.51 -12.57
CA GLU A 110 -0.19 -12.32 -12.88
C GLU A 110 1.08 -11.47 -12.99
N ARG A 111 0.97 -10.28 -13.55
CA ARG A 111 2.08 -9.34 -13.62
C ARG A 111 2.52 -8.88 -12.22
N MET A 112 1.57 -8.54 -11.34
CA MET A 112 1.84 -8.17 -9.95
C MET A 112 2.49 -9.33 -9.18
N ARG A 113 2.00 -10.57 -9.36
CA ARG A 113 2.61 -11.77 -8.77
C ARG A 113 4.04 -12.03 -9.26
N ALA A 114 4.33 -11.63 -10.49
CA ALA A 114 5.69 -11.66 -11.02
C ALA A 114 6.60 -10.55 -10.43
N GLY A 115 6.07 -9.69 -9.56
CA GLY A 115 6.80 -8.59 -8.93
C GLY A 115 6.93 -7.35 -9.81
N LEU A 116 6.11 -7.23 -10.86
CA LEU A 116 6.20 -6.18 -11.88
C LEU A 116 5.05 -5.19 -11.78
N LEU A 117 5.35 -3.91 -12.00
CA LEU A 117 4.35 -2.86 -12.21
C LEU A 117 3.68 -3.00 -13.58
N PRO A 118 2.47 -2.41 -13.80
CA PRO A 118 1.84 -2.36 -15.12
C PRO A 118 2.77 -1.80 -16.20
N GLU A 119 2.60 -2.25 -17.44
CA GLU A 119 3.44 -1.82 -18.58
C GLU A 119 3.35 -0.33 -18.91
N SER A 120 2.22 0.27 -18.58
CA SER A 120 1.99 1.71 -18.75
C SER A 120 2.78 2.58 -17.77
N VAL A 121 3.40 2.00 -16.74
CA VAL A 121 4.14 2.74 -15.71
C VAL A 121 5.60 2.89 -16.12
N ASP A 122 6.09 4.14 -16.21
CA ASP A 122 7.52 4.40 -16.23
C ASP A 122 8.12 4.07 -14.85
N VAL A 123 8.62 2.84 -14.72
CA VAL A 123 9.19 2.32 -13.48
C VAL A 123 10.35 3.19 -12.99
N GLY A 124 11.17 3.70 -13.92
CA GLY A 124 12.31 4.56 -13.56
C GLY A 124 11.89 5.91 -12.99
N ALA A 125 10.90 6.57 -13.61
CA ALA A 125 10.35 7.82 -13.11
C ALA A 125 9.63 7.62 -11.77
N PHE A 126 8.84 6.56 -11.63
CA PHE A 126 8.15 6.20 -10.39
C PHE A 126 9.14 5.96 -9.25
N THR A 127 10.19 5.16 -9.49
CA THR A 127 11.23 4.86 -8.49
C THR A 127 11.95 6.13 -8.03
N ARG A 128 12.35 7.01 -8.96
CA ARG A 128 13.02 8.28 -8.61
C ARG A 128 12.13 9.19 -7.78
N ARG A 129 10.84 9.33 -8.15
CA ARG A 129 9.84 10.12 -7.43
C ARG A 129 9.65 9.63 -6.00
N VAL A 130 9.44 8.33 -5.84
CA VAL A 130 9.25 7.68 -4.53
C VAL A 130 10.50 7.84 -3.65
N ALA A 131 11.69 7.62 -4.21
CA ALA A 131 12.95 7.80 -3.47
C ALA A 131 13.12 9.24 -2.99
N ALA A 132 12.86 10.23 -3.85
CA ALA A 132 12.94 11.64 -3.50
C ALA A 132 11.98 12.02 -2.36
N ALA A 133 10.74 11.49 -2.38
CA ALA A 133 9.75 11.71 -1.33
C ALA A 133 10.26 11.21 0.03
N PHE A 134 10.74 9.97 0.11
CA PHE A 134 11.24 9.42 1.37
C PHE A 134 12.52 10.10 1.84
N GLU A 135 13.46 10.41 0.96
CA GLU A 135 14.68 11.14 1.35
C GLU A 135 14.37 12.58 1.81
N GLY A 136 13.35 13.23 1.23
CA GLY A 136 12.85 14.53 1.71
C GLY A 136 12.28 14.44 3.13
N ILE A 137 11.49 13.41 3.42
CA ILE A 137 10.95 13.16 4.77
C ILE A 137 12.09 12.87 5.76
N ILE A 138 13.07 12.05 5.37
CA ILE A 138 14.23 11.74 6.22
C ILE A 138 15.03 13.01 6.53
N ALA A 139 15.24 13.87 5.55
CA ALA A 139 15.97 15.12 5.71
C ALA A 139 15.27 16.10 6.67
N ALA A 140 13.93 16.08 6.72
CA ALA A 140 13.15 16.89 7.65
C ALA A 140 13.28 16.42 9.12
N HIS A 141 13.80 15.20 9.37
CA HIS A 141 13.94 14.60 10.70
C HIS A 141 15.39 14.18 10.99
N PRO A 142 16.32 15.12 11.21
CA PRO A 142 17.75 14.81 11.39
C PRO A 142 18.08 14.13 12.72
N GLY A 143 17.11 14.02 13.64
CA GLY A 143 17.27 13.47 14.99
C GLY A 143 17.08 11.96 15.11
N ARG A 144 16.61 11.51 16.28
CA ARG A 144 16.19 10.13 16.57
C ARG A 144 14.67 9.99 16.55
N GLU A 145 14.00 10.86 15.84
CA GLU A 145 12.56 10.97 15.77
C GLU A 145 11.95 9.81 14.99
N THR A 146 10.66 9.58 15.21
CA THR A 146 9.83 8.69 14.39
C THR A 146 8.93 9.53 13.51
N ALA A 147 8.90 9.25 12.21
CA ALA A 147 7.91 9.77 11.27
C ALA A 147 7.06 8.62 10.74
N VAL A 148 5.74 8.80 10.75
CA VAL A 148 4.78 7.87 10.16
C VAL A 148 4.41 8.37 8.76
N VAL A 149 4.40 7.46 7.79
CA VAL A 149 4.05 7.75 6.39
C VAL A 149 2.94 6.81 5.95
N VAL A 150 1.76 7.35 5.68
CA VAL A 150 0.64 6.57 5.15
C VAL A 150 0.62 6.71 3.63
N ALA A 151 0.88 5.61 2.93
CA ALA A 151 1.01 5.58 1.48
C ALA A 151 0.37 4.29 0.88
N HIS A 152 0.97 3.72 -0.14
CA HIS A 152 0.42 2.66 -0.97
C HIS A 152 1.39 1.49 -1.09
N ALA A 153 0.89 0.33 -1.51
CA ALA A 153 1.68 -0.87 -1.64
C ALA A 153 2.81 -0.73 -2.68
N GLY A 154 2.53 -0.13 -3.83
CA GLY A 154 3.54 0.11 -4.87
C GLY A 154 4.61 1.08 -4.42
N VAL A 155 4.22 2.18 -3.75
CA VAL A 155 5.15 3.18 -3.19
C VAL A 155 6.11 2.55 -2.19
N VAL A 156 5.57 1.84 -1.18
CA VAL A 156 6.40 1.21 -0.14
C VAL A 156 7.30 0.13 -0.73
N ASN A 157 6.75 -0.76 -1.57
CA ASN A 157 7.51 -1.84 -2.21
C ASN A 157 8.65 -1.31 -3.08
N THR A 158 8.37 -0.31 -3.93
CA THR A 158 9.38 0.26 -4.83
C THR A 158 10.56 0.84 -4.05
N TRP A 159 10.30 1.53 -2.94
CA TRP A 159 11.39 2.04 -2.11
C TRP A 159 12.16 0.92 -1.40
N LEU A 160 11.47 -0.07 -0.84
CA LEU A 160 12.11 -1.23 -0.23
C LEU A 160 12.97 -2.00 -1.24
N ALA A 161 12.45 -2.22 -2.45
CA ALA A 161 13.21 -2.89 -3.52
C ALA A 161 14.51 -2.15 -3.85
N GLN A 162 14.45 -0.81 -3.94
CA GLN A 162 15.62 0.02 -4.16
C GLN A 162 16.62 -0.08 -2.99
N LEU A 163 16.16 -0.02 -1.73
CA LEU A 163 17.04 -0.14 -0.55
C LEU A 163 17.75 -1.51 -0.49
N LEU A 164 17.09 -2.55 -0.96
CA LEU A 164 17.57 -3.93 -0.91
C LEU A 164 18.31 -4.35 -2.20
N GLY A 165 18.40 -3.47 -3.20
CA GLY A 165 19.04 -3.78 -4.49
C GLY A 165 18.32 -4.85 -5.30
N LEU A 166 16.98 -4.87 -5.26
CA LEU A 166 16.16 -5.85 -5.96
C LEU A 166 15.71 -5.31 -7.32
N ASP A 167 15.72 -6.18 -8.33
CA ASP A 167 15.38 -5.82 -9.71
C ASP A 167 13.86 -5.64 -9.93
N ARG A 168 13.03 -6.18 -9.03
CA ARG A 168 11.57 -6.14 -9.15
C ARG A 168 10.98 -5.20 -8.10
N PRO A 169 10.11 -4.26 -8.49
CA PRO A 169 9.56 -3.27 -7.57
C PRO A 169 8.50 -3.81 -6.60
N LEU A 170 7.81 -4.92 -6.93
CA LEU A 170 6.74 -5.48 -6.09
C LEU A 170 7.15 -6.83 -5.51
N VAL A 171 7.86 -6.81 -4.37
CA VAL A 171 8.44 -8.02 -3.77
C VAL A 171 7.67 -8.52 -2.55
N PHE A 172 7.10 -7.58 -1.78
CA PHE A 172 6.43 -7.93 -0.53
C PHE A 172 4.91 -7.87 -0.66
N PRO A 173 4.18 -8.90 -0.20
CA PRO A 173 2.72 -8.85 -0.08
C PRO A 173 2.35 -7.96 1.11
N LEU A 174 2.25 -6.66 0.89
CA LEU A 174 1.86 -5.71 1.95
C LEU A 174 0.34 -5.72 2.12
N ASP A 175 -0.13 -6.01 3.32
CA ASP A 175 -1.55 -5.97 3.68
C ASP A 175 -2.06 -4.55 3.94
N TYR A 176 -3.38 -4.35 3.90
CA TYR A 176 -4.00 -3.07 4.29
C TYR A 176 -3.67 -2.75 5.74
N THR A 177 -3.24 -1.52 5.99
CA THR A 177 -2.67 -1.03 7.26
C THR A 177 -1.45 -1.80 7.76
N GLY A 178 -0.84 -2.67 6.96
CA GLY A 178 0.42 -3.31 7.29
C GLY A 178 1.51 -2.26 7.54
N ILE A 179 2.25 -2.45 8.64
CA ILE A 179 3.30 -1.52 9.10
C ILE A 179 4.66 -2.07 8.69
N THR A 180 5.47 -1.22 8.08
CA THR A 180 6.87 -1.53 7.72
C THR A 180 7.79 -0.51 8.38
N ARG A 181 8.90 -0.95 8.96
CA ARG A 181 9.82 -0.07 9.70
C ARG A 181 11.18 -0.02 9.03
N VAL A 182 11.68 1.20 8.82
CA VAL A 182 13.01 1.46 8.28
C VAL A 182 13.77 2.41 9.19
N LEU A 183 15.00 2.06 9.53
CA LEU A 183 15.91 2.96 10.25
C LEU A 183 16.76 3.74 9.24
N ALA A 184 16.78 5.05 9.37
CA ALA A 184 17.61 5.94 8.56
C ALA A 184 18.72 6.55 9.42
N GLY A 185 19.96 6.13 9.14
CA GLY A 185 21.17 6.65 9.74
C GLY A 185 21.58 7.99 9.13
N ARG A 186 22.27 8.83 9.89
CA ARG A 186 22.86 10.11 9.42
C ARG A 186 24.01 9.90 8.43
N ASP A 187 24.59 8.72 8.44
CA ASP A 187 25.64 8.25 7.53
C ASP A 187 25.12 7.83 6.15
N GLY A 188 23.83 8.03 5.89
CA GLY A 188 23.18 7.58 4.66
C GLY A 188 22.69 6.11 4.69
N ARG A 189 23.02 5.37 5.75
CA ARG A 189 22.59 3.96 5.86
C ARG A 189 21.07 3.86 6.07
N ARG A 190 20.45 2.91 5.38
CA ARG A 190 19.03 2.55 5.50
C ARG A 190 18.95 1.08 5.90
N VAL A 191 18.18 0.76 6.95
CA VAL A 191 18.04 -0.62 7.44
C VAL A 191 16.55 -0.95 7.53
N VAL A 192 16.08 -1.88 6.72
CA VAL A 192 14.74 -2.45 6.84
C VAL A 192 14.71 -3.29 8.11
N ARG A 193 13.91 -2.89 9.08
CA ARG A 193 13.81 -3.56 10.38
C ARG A 193 12.73 -4.62 10.39
N THR A 194 11.54 -4.27 9.89
CA THR A 194 10.40 -5.17 9.76
C THR A 194 9.62 -4.82 8.51
N VAL A 195 8.89 -5.80 7.96
CA VAL A 195 8.01 -5.62 6.81
C VAL A 195 6.66 -6.22 7.13
N ASN A 196 5.60 -5.45 6.84
CA ASN A 196 4.22 -5.92 6.92
C ASN A 196 3.81 -6.46 8.31
N GLU A 197 4.06 -5.70 9.38
CA GLU A 197 3.51 -6.02 10.71
C GLU A 197 1.99 -5.85 10.67
N ILE A 198 1.24 -6.91 10.99
CA ILE A 198 -0.23 -6.97 10.86
C ILE A 198 -0.96 -7.38 12.14
N ALA A 199 -0.26 -7.55 13.25
CA ALA A 199 -0.84 -8.06 14.50
C ALA A 199 -2.07 -7.27 14.97
N HIS A 200 -2.10 -5.95 14.71
CA HIS A 200 -3.20 -5.05 15.10
C HIS A 200 -4.47 -5.21 14.24
N VAL A 201 -4.39 -5.85 13.07
CA VAL A 201 -5.49 -5.98 12.09
C VAL A 201 -5.68 -7.40 11.56
N ALA A 202 -5.00 -8.38 12.13
CA ALA A 202 -5.01 -9.76 11.62
C ALA A 202 -6.43 -10.34 11.48
N ASP A 203 -7.33 -9.99 12.39
CA ASP A 203 -8.76 -10.38 12.39
C ASP A 203 -9.59 -9.62 11.32
N LEU A 204 -9.09 -8.51 10.81
CA LEU A 204 -9.74 -7.67 9.80
C LEU A 204 -9.15 -7.86 8.39
N LEU A 205 -8.17 -8.73 8.20
CA LEU A 205 -7.63 -9.00 6.88
C LEU A 205 -8.60 -9.86 6.08
N THR A 206 -8.75 -9.56 4.80
CA THR A 206 -9.53 -10.40 3.90
C THR A 206 -8.75 -11.70 3.68
N PRO A 207 -9.35 -12.87 3.93
CA PRO A 207 -8.69 -14.13 3.62
C PRO A 207 -8.23 -14.17 2.17
N PRO A 208 -7.07 -14.76 1.84
CA PRO A 208 -6.68 -14.97 0.46
C PRO A 208 -7.78 -15.74 -0.27
N ALA A 209 -8.04 -15.38 -1.53
CA ALA A 209 -8.98 -16.13 -2.34
C ALA A 209 -8.56 -17.61 -2.34
N PRO A 210 -9.50 -18.57 -2.19
CA PRO A 210 -9.16 -19.97 -2.17
C PRO A 210 -8.40 -20.31 -3.47
N THR A 211 -7.23 -20.94 -3.32
CA THR A 211 -6.47 -21.46 -4.46
C THR A 211 -7.38 -22.38 -5.27
N PRO A 212 -7.58 -22.15 -6.58
CA PRO A 212 -8.38 -23.05 -7.39
C PRO A 212 -7.83 -24.48 -7.21
N ALA A 213 -8.74 -25.41 -6.89
CA ALA A 213 -8.36 -26.82 -6.79
C ALA A 213 -7.68 -27.23 -8.11
N PRO A 214 -6.59 -28.01 -8.05
CA PRO A 214 -5.98 -28.52 -9.27
C PRO A 214 -7.07 -29.25 -10.10
N PRO A 215 -7.02 -29.15 -11.43
CA PRO A 215 -7.97 -29.83 -12.28
C PRO A 215 -7.98 -31.31 -11.88
N ARG A 216 -9.15 -31.87 -11.60
CA ARG A 216 -9.29 -33.30 -11.33
C ARG A 216 -8.77 -34.02 -12.55
N GLY A 217 -7.62 -34.65 -12.41
CA GLY A 217 -7.09 -35.50 -13.47
C GLY A 217 -8.17 -36.51 -13.84
N ASP A 218 -8.52 -36.58 -15.12
CA ASP A 218 -9.35 -37.65 -15.65
C ASP A 218 -8.72 -38.98 -15.23
N ALA A 219 -9.36 -39.65 -14.30
CA ALA A 219 -9.02 -41.02 -13.97
C ALA A 219 -9.21 -41.80 -15.26
N ALA A 220 -8.08 -42.10 -15.91
CA ALA A 220 -8.05 -42.99 -17.07
C ALA A 220 -8.85 -44.23 -16.69
N ARG A 221 -10.00 -44.45 -17.35
CA ARG A 221 -10.76 -45.67 -17.28
C ARG A 221 -9.88 -46.80 -17.80
N CYS A 222 -9.24 -47.54 -16.90
CA CYS A 222 -8.79 -48.88 -17.23
C CYS A 222 -10.08 -49.70 -17.40
N SER A 223 -10.43 -50.02 -18.63
CA SER A 223 -11.34 -51.09 -18.96
C SER A 223 -10.60 -52.41 -19.07
N PRO A 224 -11.20 -53.51 -18.64
CA PRO A 224 -10.56 -54.84 -18.60
C PRO A 224 -10.27 -55.47 -19.96
#